data_9abcc44cf9ce847392423978576d153e
#
_entry.id   9abcc44cf9ce847392423978576d153e
#
_cell.length_a   1.000
_cell.length_b   1.000
_cell.length_c   1.000
_cell.angle_alpha   90.00
_cell.angle_beta   90.00
_cell.angle_gamma   90.00
#
_symmetry.space_group_name_H-M   'P 1'
#
loop_
_entity.id
_entity.type
_entity.pdbx_description
1 polymer ?
#
loop_
_entity_poly.entity_id
_entity_poly.type
_entity_poly.pdbx_seq_one_letter_code
_entity_poly.pdbx_strand_id
1 'polypeptide(L)'
;MKIAIDIPSQELDLLDDRGDIFRRYRISSAGNGTGQQNGSFCTPLGRHIIRAKIGAGQPVNTVFVRRRPTGEIYSSELGAAFPGRDWILTRILWLSGCEPGFNRLGAVDTMRRYIYIHGSPDSVEMGKPGSIGCIRMRNQDLLELFELVDAGTQVDIRA
;
A
#
# COMPACT_ATOMS: atom_id res chain seq x y z
N MET A 1 5.75 -16.41 -4.37
CA MET A 1 4.57 -15.61 -4.72
C MET A 1 4.98 -14.23 -5.22
N LYS A 2 4.11 -13.61 -6.00
CA LYS A 2 4.35 -12.29 -6.59
C LYS A 2 3.06 -11.47 -6.51
N ILE A 3 3.17 -10.17 -6.33
CA ILE A 3 2.04 -9.25 -6.33
C ILE A 3 2.01 -8.50 -7.68
N ALA A 4 0.85 -8.44 -8.30
CA ALA A 4 0.59 -7.63 -9.49
C ALA A 4 -0.54 -6.64 -9.19
N ILE A 5 -0.26 -5.36 -9.33
CA ILE A 5 -1.24 -4.29 -9.09
C ILE A 5 -1.60 -3.66 -10.43
N ASP A 6 -2.89 -3.67 -10.74
CA ASP A 6 -3.44 -3.08 -11.95
C ASP A 6 -4.20 -1.81 -11.59
N ILE A 7 -3.65 -0.67 -11.96
CA ILE A 7 -4.22 0.63 -11.61
C ILE A 7 -5.57 0.88 -12.30
N PRO A 8 -5.74 0.56 -13.59
CA PRO A 8 -7.04 0.77 -14.24
C PRO A 8 -8.19 0.02 -13.57
N SER A 9 -7.99 -1.22 -13.17
CA SER A 9 -9.03 -2.03 -12.51
C SER A 9 -9.09 -1.82 -11.00
N GLN A 10 -8.10 -1.17 -10.41
CA GLN A 10 -7.95 -1.00 -8.96
C GLN A 10 -7.99 -2.35 -8.24
N GLU A 11 -7.20 -3.27 -8.74
CA GLU A 11 -7.07 -4.63 -8.19
C GLU A 11 -5.61 -4.97 -7.90
N LEU A 12 -5.42 -5.78 -6.86
CA LEU A 12 -4.16 -6.39 -6.49
C LEU A 12 -4.33 -7.90 -6.56
N ASP A 13 -3.53 -8.54 -7.41
CA ASP A 13 -3.50 -9.99 -7.52
C ASP A 13 -2.26 -10.54 -6.81
N LEU A 14 -2.47 -11.54 -5.97
CA LEU A 14 -1.40 -12.37 -5.45
C LEU A 14 -1.28 -13.59 -6.36
N LEU A 15 -0.14 -13.74 -7.01
CA LEU A 15 0.14 -14.80 -7.96
C LEU A 15 0.98 -15.89 -7.29
N ASP A 16 0.67 -17.14 -7.59
CA ASP A 16 1.47 -18.27 -7.17
C ASP A 16 2.74 -18.43 -8.04
N ASP A 17 3.55 -19.45 -7.78
CA ASP A 17 4.81 -19.69 -8.50
C ASP A 17 4.61 -20.06 -9.97
N ARG A 18 3.39 -20.42 -10.37
CA ARG A 18 3.03 -20.68 -11.77
C ARG A 18 2.55 -19.44 -12.50
N GLY A 19 2.36 -18.32 -11.77
CA GLY A 19 1.76 -17.11 -12.31
C GLY A 19 0.24 -17.09 -12.30
N ASP A 20 -0.39 -18.07 -11.65
CA ASP A 20 -1.85 -18.11 -11.52
C ASP A 20 -2.31 -17.27 -10.33
N ILE A 21 -3.50 -16.69 -10.46
CA ILE A 21 -4.09 -15.86 -9.40
C ILE A 21 -4.48 -16.75 -8.22
N PHE A 22 -3.81 -16.53 -7.09
CA PHE A 22 -4.10 -17.22 -5.83
C PHE A 22 -5.16 -16.46 -5.02
N ARG A 23 -5.07 -15.12 -5.00
CA ARG A 23 -6.03 -14.20 -4.37
C ARG A 23 -6.14 -12.92 -5.18
N ARG A 24 -7.31 -12.32 -5.16
CA ARG A 24 -7.55 -11.00 -5.76
C ARG A 24 -8.22 -10.09 -4.75
N TYR A 25 -7.69 -8.88 -4.62
CA TYR A 25 -8.21 -7.88 -3.69
C TYR A 25 -8.51 -6.58 -4.42
N ARG A 26 -9.49 -5.84 -3.93
CA ARG A 26 -9.71 -4.47 -4.35
C ARG A 26 -8.80 -3.53 -3.58
N ILE A 27 -8.34 -2.50 -4.27
CA ILE A 27 -7.45 -1.48 -3.71
C ILE A 27 -7.97 -0.07 -4.00
N SER A 28 -7.28 0.91 -3.41
CA SER A 28 -7.45 2.33 -3.74
C SER A 28 -6.07 2.96 -3.86
N SER A 29 -5.68 3.29 -5.08
CA SER A 29 -4.41 3.96 -5.39
C SER A 29 -4.56 5.49 -5.35
N ALA A 30 -3.51 6.22 -5.77
CA ALA A 30 -3.52 7.69 -5.70
C ALA A 30 -4.63 8.32 -6.53
N GLY A 31 -5.32 9.29 -5.94
CA GLY A 31 -6.32 10.10 -6.63
C GLY A 31 -5.71 10.93 -7.76
N ASN A 32 -4.44 11.32 -7.64
CA ASN A 32 -3.71 12.03 -8.70
C ASN A 32 -3.24 11.12 -9.85
N GLY A 33 -3.52 9.81 -9.79
CA GLY A 33 -3.11 8.87 -10.81
C GLY A 33 -1.71 8.31 -10.60
N THR A 34 -1.04 7.95 -11.69
CA THR A 34 0.27 7.31 -11.67
C THR A 34 1.39 8.29 -11.95
N GLY A 35 2.54 8.09 -11.30
CA GLY A 35 3.71 8.93 -11.51
C GLY A 35 4.81 8.62 -10.51
N GLN A 36 6.07 8.80 -10.94
CA GLN A 36 7.26 8.42 -10.19
C GLN A 36 7.89 9.57 -9.42
N GLN A 37 7.57 10.81 -9.77
CA GLN A 37 8.24 11.99 -9.20
C GLN A 37 7.95 12.15 -7.70
N ASN A 38 8.98 12.49 -6.95
CA ASN A 38 8.85 12.88 -5.55
C ASN A 38 7.93 14.12 -5.44
N GLY A 39 7.00 14.10 -4.50
CA GLY A 39 6.06 15.19 -4.30
C GLY A 39 4.87 15.23 -5.26
N SER A 40 4.74 14.27 -6.19
CA SER A 40 3.63 14.21 -7.13
C SER A 40 2.31 13.75 -6.51
N PHE A 41 2.35 13.08 -5.36
CA PHE A 41 1.21 12.39 -4.75
C PHE A 41 0.56 11.35 -5.67
N CYS A 42 1.35 10.80 -6.61
CA CYS A 42 0.94 9.74 -7.53
C CYS A 42 1.44 8.38 -7.04
N THR A 43 0.80 7.32 -7.50
CA THR A 43 1.28 5.95 -7.27
C THR A 43 2.34 5.61 -8.31
N PRO A 44 3.54 5.15 -7.89
CA PRO A 44 4.60 4.81 -8.83
C PRO A 44 4.28 3.52 -9.60
N LEU A 45 4.85 3.42 -10.80
CA LEU A 45 4.73 2.26 -11.67
C LEU A 45 6.00 1.42 -11.68
N GLY A 46 5.91 0.21 -12.23
CA GLY A 46 7.02 -0.65 -12.51
C GLY A 46 7.30 -1.69 -11.44
N ARG A 47 8.51 -2.25 -11.48
CA ARG A 47 8.91 -3.34 -10.60
C ARG A 47 9.38 -2.81 -9.25
N HIS A 48 8.84 -3.43 -8.21
CA HIS A 48 9.14 -3.15 -6.81
C HIS A 48 9.35 -4.45 -6.06
N ILE A 49 9.86 -4.33 -4.83
CA ILE A 49 9.84 -5.40 -3.83
C ILE A 49 9.21 -4.86 -2.54
N ILE A 50 8.70 -5.77 -1.73
CA ILE A 50 8.39 -5.46 -0.34
C ILE A 50 9.72 -5.32 0.40
N ARG A 51 10.05 -4.09 0.82
CA ARG A 51 11.28 -3.81 1.56
C ARG A 51 11.19 -4.25 3.01
N ALA A 52 10.05 -3.98 3.64
CA ALA A 52 9.82 -4.29 5.04
C ALA A 52 8.35 -4.54 5.31
N LYS A 53 8.09 -5.46 6.24
CA LYS A 53 6.76 -5.75 6.78
C LYS A 53 6.69 -5.17 8.19
N ILE A 54 5.74 -4.29 8.44
CA ILE A 54 5.63 -3.54 9.69
C ILE A 54 4.26 -3.76 10.32
N GLY A 55 4.24 -3.97 11.64
CA GLY A 55 3.01 -4.05 12.42
C GLY A 55 2.55 -5.47 12.76
N ALA A 56 3.40 -6.50 12.56
CA ALA A 56 3.05 -7.86 12.95
C ALA A 56 2.63 -7.91 14.44
N GLY A 57 1.53 -8.61 14.72
CA GLY A 57 1.01 -8.77 16.08
C GLY A 57 0.23 -7.58 16.62
N GLN A 58 0.20 -6.45 15.92
CA GLN A 58 -0.62 -5.31 16.33
C GLN A 58 -2.10 -5.56 16.07
N PRO A 59 -3.00 -4.98 16.90
CA PRO A 59 -4.44 -5.06 16.64
C PRO A 59 -4.84 -4.48 15.29
N VAL A 60 -5.93 -4.97 14.72
CA VAL A 60 -6.57 -4.33 13.58
C VAL A 60 -6.92 -2.87 13.92
N ASN A 61 -6.84 -1.97 12.96
CA ASN A 61 -7.03 -0.52 13.13
C ASN A 61 -5.95 0.18 13.95
N THR A 62 -4.84 -0.49 14.29
CA THR A 62 -3.67 0.20 14.85
C THR A 62 -3.26 1.34 13.93
N VAL A 63 -3.13 2.54 14.48
CA VAL A 63 -2.73 3.74 13.73
C VAL A 63 -1.21 3.83 13.68
N PHE A 64 -0.67 3.99 12.48
CA PHE A 64 0.77 4.19 12.26
C PHE A 64 1.06 5.61 11.82
N VAL A 65 2.12 6.19 12.37
CA VAL A 65 2.72 7.44 11.91
C VAL A 65 4.22 7.20 11.80
N ARG A 66 4.80 7.58 10.67
CA ARG A 66 6.21 7.33 10.37
C ARG A 66 6.61 5.87 10.62
N ARG A 67 5.75 4.95 10.20
CA ARG A 67 5.96 3.50 10.28
C ARG A 67 6.02 2.95 11.72
N ARG A 68 5.48 3.68 12.67
CA ARG A 68 5.43 3.26 14.08
C ARG A 68 4.01 3.31 14.62
N PRO A 69 3.61 2.32 15.43
CA PRO A 69 2.32 2.39 16.12
C PRO A 69 2.28 3.62 17.02
N THR A 70 1.17 4.36 16.96
CA THR A 70 0.97 5.56 17.81
C THR A 70 0.40 5.22 19.19
N GLY A 71 -0.13 4.02 19.37
CA GLY A 71 -0.95 3.65 20.51
C GLY A 71 -2.44 3.90 20.31
N GLU A 72 -2.81 4.58 19.23
CA GLU A 72 -4.21 4.79 18.88
C GLU A 72 -4.77 3.59 18.12
N ILE A 73 -6.06 3.35 18.32
CA ILE A 73 -6.85 2.41 17.50
C ILE A 73 -7.90 3.24 16.78
N TYR A 74 -7.92 3.15 15.44
CA TYR A 74 -8.86 3.91 14.64
C TYR A 74 -10.31 3.55 14.99
N SER A 75 -11.13 4.58 15.10
CA SER A 75 -12.57 4.51 15.25
C SER A 75 -13.21 5.64 14.45
N SER A 76 -14.52 5.54 14.20
CA SER A 76 -15.26 6.63 13.54
C SER A 76 -15.17 7.94 14.32
N GLU A 77 -15.12 7.86 15.64
CA GLU A 77 -14.98 9.03 16.52
C GLU A 77 -13.61 9.67 16.36
N LEU A 78 -12.52 8.88 16.33
CA LEU A 78 -11.18 9.38 16.12
C LEU A 78 -11.06 10.02 14.73
N GLY A 79 -11.62 9.37 13.70
CA GLY A 79 -11.63 9.90 12.34
C GLY A 79 -12.37 11.24 12.25
N ALA A 80 -13.50 11.37 12.93
CA ALA A 80 -14.27 12.62 12.96
C ALA A 80 -13.53 13.74 13.71
N ALA A 81 -12.74 13.39 14.74
CA ALA A 81 -11.95 14.37 15.50
C ALA A 81 -10.77 14.92 14.69
N PHE A 82 -10.25 14.14 13.73
CA PHE A 82 -9.10 14.50 12.89
C PHE A 82 -9.38 14.26 11.40
N PRO A 83 -10.31 15.00 10.78
CA PRO A 83 -10.77 14.69 9.42
C PRO A 83 -9.73 14.88 8.33
N GLY A 84 -8.64 15.59 8.62
CA GLY A 84 -7.56 15.83 7.66
C GLY A 84 -6.40 14.84 7.72
N ARG A 85 -6.41 13.89 8.66
CA ARG A 85 -5.31 12.93 8.79
C ARG A 85 -5.37 11.86 7.71
N ASP A 86 -4.20 11.52 7.19
CA ASP A 86 -4.04 10.35 6.31
C ASP A 86 -3.89 9.11 7.19
N TRP A 87 -4.93 8.26 7.19
CA TRP A 87 -4.99 7.12 8.09
C TRP A 87 -4.28 5.90 7.50
N ILE A 88 -3.16 5.55 8.09
CA ILE A 88 -2.39 4.34 7.76
C ILE A 88 -2.63 3.35 8.89
N LEU A 89 -3.37 2.29 8.60
CA LEU A 89 -3.91 1.39 9.61
C LEU A 89 -3.44 -0.05 9.44
N THR A 90 -3.43 -0.78 10.54
CA THR A 90 -3.40 -2.24 10.63
C THR A 90 -2.05 -2.85 10.34
N ARG A 91 -1.49 -2.66 9.17
CA ARG A 91 -0.19 -3.17 8.72
C ARG A 91 0.41 -2.25 7.67
N ILE A 92 1.72 -2.33 7.50
CA ILE A 92 2.43 -1.67 6.42
C ILE A 92 3.29 -2.69 5.68
N LEU A 93 3.13 -2.75 4.35
CA LEU A 93 4.08 -3.34 3.44
C LEU A 93 4.79 -2.20 2.73
N TRP A 94 6.02 -1.91 3.12
CA TRP A 94 6.79 -0.80 2.59
C TRP A 94 7.48 -1.21 1.29
N LEU A 95 7.24 -0.47 0.22
CA LEU A 95 7.76 -0.79 -1.11
C LEU A 95 9.08 -0.09 -1.41
N SER A 96 9.92 -0.78 -2.18
CA SER A 96 11.16 -0.24 -2.75
C SER A 96 11.17 -0.52 -4.24
N GLY A 97 11.53 0.49 -5.06
CA GLY A 97 11.65 0.32 -6.50
C GLY A 97 12.86 -0.55 -6.88
N CYS A 98 12.77 -1.21 -8.02
CA CYS A 98 13.83 -2.05 -8.57
C CYS A 98 14.49 -1.48 -9.82
N GLU A 99 13.97 -0.37 -10.36
CA GLU A 99 14.41 0.20 -11.63
C GLU A 99 15.10 1.55 -11.43
N PRO A 100 16.45 1.58 -11.31
CA PRO A 100 17.19 2.82 -11.10
C PRO A 100 16.86 3.88 -12.15
N GLY A 101 16.58 5.11 -11.70
CA GLY A 101 16.22 6.23 -12.57
C GLY A 101 14.74 6.27 -12.98
N PHE A 102 13.98 5.22 -12.69
CA PHE A 102 12.54 5.17 -12.96
C PHE A 102 11.71 5.18 -11.66
N ASN A 103 11.97 4.24 -10.76
CA ASN A 103 11.29 4.18 -9.46
C ASN A 103 12.26 3.94 -8.30
N ARG A 104 13.55 4.06 -8.56
CA ARG A 104 14.62 3.92 -7.58
C ARG A 104 15.68 4.99 -7.79
N LEU A 105 16.18 5.55 -6.68
CA LEU A 105 17.20 6.59 -6.61
C LEU A 105 16.70 7.96 -7.09
N GLY A 106 17.43 9.01 -6.74
CA GLY A 106 17.16 10.37 -7.16
C GLY A 106 15.78 10.87 -6.74
N ALA A 107 15.15 11.62 -7.62
CA ALA A 107 13.83 12.25 -7.39
C ALA A 107 12.63 11.30 -7.64
N VAL A 108 12.90 10.03 -7.93
CA VAL A 108 11.87 9.03 -8.29
C VAL A 108 11.87 7.81 -7.36
N ASP A 109 12.50 7.89 -6.21
CA ASP A 109 12.73 6.76 -5.32
C ASP A 109 11.46 6.39 -4.54
N THR A 110 10.85 5.28 -4.87
CA THR A 110 9.61 4.79 -4.23
C THR A 110 9.76 4.64 -2.71
N MET A 111 10.87 4.05 -2.25
CA MET A 111 11.10 3.85 -0.83
C MET A 111 11.15 5.18 -0.07
N ARG A 112 11.88 6.15 -0.59
CA ARG A 112 12.03 7.47 0.03
C ARG A 112 10.80 8.34 -0.11
N ARG A 113 9.88 7.99 -1.00
CA ARG A 113 8.55 8.60 -1.11
C ARG A 113 7.57 8.00 -0.10
N TYR A 114 7.99 6.99 0.67
CA TYR A 114 7.16 6.33 1.68
C TYR A 114 5.89 5.72 1.09
N ILE A 115 6.05 4.98 0.00
CA ILE A 115 4.93 4.28 -0.65
C ILE A 115 4.75 2.92 0.02
N TYR A 116 3.56 2.74 0.59
CA TYR A 116 3.16 1.53 1.31
C TYR A 116 1.92 0.89 0.70
N ILE A 117 1.77 -0.42 0.93
CA ILE A 117 0.46 -1.06 0.92
C ILE A 117 0.02 -1.08 2.38
N HIS A 118 -1.12 -0.50 2.70
CA HIS A 118 -1.59 -0.37 4.08
C HIS A 118 -3.10 -0.47 4.20
N GLY A 119 -3.57 -0.68 5.43
CA GLY A 119 -5.00 -0.66 5.75
C GLY A 119 -5.56 0.75 5.83
N SER A 120 -6.87 0.84 5.83
CA SER A 120 -7.61 2.11 5.79
C SER A 120 -8.93 1.98 6.56
N PRO A 121 -9.55 3.12 6.92
CA PRO A 121 -10.90 3.08 7.51
C PRO A 121 -11.89 2.33 6.64
N ASP A 122 -12.82 1.61 7.26
CA ASP A 122 -13.85 0.85 6.53
C ASP A 122 -14.73 1.73 5.66
N SER A 123 -14.81 3.02 5.96
CA SER A 123 -15.55 4.01 5.16
C SER A 123 -14.89 4.34 3.83
N VAL A 124 -13.61 4.01 3.66
CA VAL A 124 -12.89 4.26 2.39
C VAL A 124 -13.38 3.26 1.34
N GLU A 125 -13.85 3.79 0.21
CA GLU A 125 -14.30 2.97 -0.91
C GLU A 125 -13.10 2.37 -1.65
N MET A 126 -13.10 1.03 -1.80
CA MET A 126 -12.14 0.32 -2.63
C MET A 126 -12.67 0.20 -4.06
N GLY A 127 -11.76 -0.04 -4.99
CA GLY A 127 -12.08 -0.13 -6.41
C GLY A 127 -12.04 1.20 -7.13
N LYS A 128 -11.63 2.28 -6.43
CA LYS A 128 -11.51 3.60 -7.01
C LYS A 128 -10.34 4.37 -6.38
N PRO A 129 -9.61 5.19 -7.16
CA PRO A 129 -8.50 5.98 -6.65
C PRO A 129 -8.94 7.00 -5.60
N GLY A 130 -8.06 7.31 -4.65
CA GLY A 130 -8.35 8.30 -3.62
C GLY A 130 -7.22 8.55 -2.61
N SER A 131 -6.11 7.82 -2.70
CA SER A 131 -4.96 8.02 -1.80
C SER A 131 -4.07 9.18 -2.24
N ILE A 132 -3.01 9.43 -1.48
CA ILE A 132 -1.98 10.43 -1.81
C ILE A 132 -0.66 9.76 -2.23
N GLY A 133 -0.74 8.55 -2.79
CA GLY A 133 0.40 7.80 -3.33
C GLY A 133 0.40 6.33 -2.96
N CYS A 134 0.11 6.00 -1.72
CA CYS A 134 0.07 4.62 -1.22
C CYS A 134 -1.07 3.80 -1.84
N ILE A 135 -0.97 2.48 -1.67
CA ILE A 135 -2.00 1.52 -2.05
C ILE A 135 -2.81 1.18 -0.80
N ARG A 136 -4.06 1.61 -0.75
CA ARG A 136 -4.97 1.32 0.37
C ARG A 136 -5.71 0.03 0.12
N MET A 137 -5.87 -0.77 1.17
CA MET A 137 -6.64 -2.01 1.18
C MET A 137 -7.62 -2.01 2.35
N ARG A 138 -8.63 -2.88 2.26
CA ARG A 138 -9.44 -3.21 3.43
C ARG A 138 -8.57 -3.92 4.46
N ASN A 139 -8.80 -3.64 5.74
CA ASN A 139 -7.98 -4.19 6.82
C ASN A 139 -7.93 -5.71 6.80
N GLN A 140 -9.05 -6.39 6.59
CA GLN A 140 -9.10 -7.86 6.58
C GLN A 140 -8.34 -8.45 5.39
N ASP A 141 -8.43 -7.82 4.22
CA ASP A 141 -7.68 -8.25 3.04
C ASP A 141 -6.18 -8.06 3.26
N LEU A 142 -5.80 -6.94 3.85
CA LEU A 142 -4.39 -6.68 4.17
C LEU A 142 -3.83 -7.65 5.19
N LEU A 143 -4.58 -8.01 6.21
CA LEU A 143 -4.15 -9.01 7.20
C LEU A 143 -3.88 -10.35 6.53
N GLU A 144 -4.74 -10.79 5.61
CA GLU A 144 -4.53 -12.02 4.85
C GLU A 144 -3.27 -11.91 3.97
N LEU A 145 -3.15 -10.84 3.19
CA LEU A 145 -2.00 -10.62 2.32
C LEU A 145 -0.69 -10.58 3.11
N PHE A 146 -0.69 -9.89 4.24
CA PHE A 146 0.48 -9.74 5.10
C PHE A 146 1.05 -11.08 5.55
N GLU A 147 0.18 -12.04 5.86
CA GLU A 147 0.62 -13.40 6.27
C GLU A 147 1.10 -14.24 5.10
N LEU A 148 0.63 -13.96 3.88
CA LEU A 148 0.95 -14.77 2.69
C LEU A 148 2.24 -14.35 1.99
N VAL A 149 2.78 -13.16 2.27
CA VAL A 149 3.96 -12.63 1.59
C VAL A 149 5.08 -12.33 2.57
N ASP A 150 6.31 -12.33 2.04
CA ASP A 150 7.52 -12.03 2.80
C ASP A 150 8.20 -10.76 2.29
N ALA A 151 9.12 -10.21 3.09
CA ALA A 151 10.04 -9.19 2.61
C ALA A 151 10.83 -9.77 1.42
N GLY A 152 11.00 -8.98 0.38
CA GLY A 152 11.61 -9.42 -0.88
C GLY A 152 10.60 -9.88 -1.93
N THR A 153 9.33 -10.08 -1.57
CA THR A 153 8.28 -10.42 -2.55
C THR A 153 8.21 -9.33 -3.63
N GLN A 154 8.22 -9.75 -4.88
CA GLN A 154 8.13 -8.84 -6.03
C GLN A 154 6.72 -8.24 -6.12
N VAL A 155 6.67 -6.95 -6.44
CA VAL A 155 5.43 -6.20 -6.62
C VAL A 155 5.53 -5.41 -7.91
N ASP A 156 4.72 -5.77 -8.90
CA ASP A 156 4.65 -5.04 -10.17
C ASP A 156 3.41 -4.17 -10.18
N ILE A 157 3.59 -2.88 -10.48
CA ILE A 157 2.50 -1.90 -10.58
C ILE A 157 2.42 -1.41 -12.02
N ARG A 158 1.27 -1.59 -12.63
CA ARG A 158 1.04 -1.20 -14.04
C ARG A 158 -0.18 -0.30 -14.19
N ALA A 159 -0.05 0.61 -15.15
CA ALA A 159 -1.13 1.49 -15.57
C ALA A 159 -2.08 0.80 -16.55
#